data_1555ee178e8200b91d5821f0c96f6648
#
_entry.id   1555ee178e8200b91d5821f0c96f6648
#
_cell.length_a   1.000
_cell.length_b   1.000
_cell.length_c   1.000
_cell.angle_alpha   90.00
_cell.angle_beta   90.00
_cell.angle_gamma   90.00
#
_symmetry.space_group_name_H-M   'P 1'
#
loop_
_entity.id
_entity.type
_entity.pdbx_description
1 polymer ?
#
loop_
_entity_poly.entity_id
_entity_poly.type
_entity_poly.pdbx_seq_one_letter_code
_entity_poly.pdbx_strand_id
1 'polypeptide(L)'
;MAQHHSLLILGSGPAGYTAAVYAARANLNPTLITGLEQGGQLMTTTDVENWPADADGVQGPDLMARFQKHAERFNTQMIFDHIHTTHLNEKPIRLVGDAGEYTCDALIIATGASAQYLGLPSEEAFSG
;
A
#
# COMPACT_ATOMS: atom_id res chain seq x y z
N MET A 1 20.98 -9.79 5.39
CA MET A 1 20.48 -9.68 6.77
C MET A 1 19.13 -8.96 6.75
N ALA A 2 18.15 -9.48 7.46
CA ALA A 2 16.81 -8.89 7.47
C ALA A 2 16.78 -7.60 8.29
N GLN A 3 16.04 -6.60 7.79
CA GLN A 3 15.73 -5.38 8.54
C GLN A 3 14.53 -5.65 9.44
N HIS A 4 14.64 -5.34 10.71
CA HIS A 4 13.53 -5.51 11.65
C HIS A 4 12.77 -4.20 11.88
N HIS A 5 11.45 -4.29 11.85
CA HIS A 5 10.54 -3.16 12.10
C HIS A 5 9.47 -3.59 13.09
N SER A 6 9.04 -2.68 13.97
CA SER A 6 7.98 -2.99 14.91
C SER A 6 6.64 -3.21 14.20
N LEU A 7 6.35 -2.40 13.19
CA LEU A 7 5.13 -2.50 12.41
C LEU A 7 5.44 -2.29 10.93
N LEU A 8 5.07 -3.26 10.10
CA LEU A 8 5.13 -3.13 8.65
C LEU A 8 3.71 -3.04 8.08
N ILE A 9 3.57 -2.19 7.07
CA ILE A 9 2.32 -2.05 6.30
C ILE A 9 2.65 -2.39 4.86
N LEU A 10 1.97 -3.38 4.29
CA LEU A 10 2.14 -3.75 2.89
C LEU A 10 1.07 -3.09 2.05
N GLY A 11 1.50 -2.26 1.12
CA GLY A 11 0.62 -1.59 0.17
C GLY A 11 0.60 -0.09 0.34
N SER A 12 0.56 0.62 -0.78
CA SER A 12 0.61 2.08 -0.85
C SER A 12 -0.62 2.67 -1.53
N GLY A 13 -1.74 1.98 -1.47
CA GLY A 13 -3.03 2.53 -1.84
C GLY A 13 -3.67 3.29 -0.68
N PRO A 14 -4.93 3.70 -0.81
CA PRO A 14 -5.61 4.47 0.24
C PRO A 14 -5.62 3.77 1.60
N ALA A 15 -5.83 2.46 1.62
CA ALA A 15 -5.88 1.70 2.87
C ALA A 15 -4.51 1.69 3.57
N GLY A 16 -3.44 1.46 2.82
CA GLY A 16 -2.09 1.45 3.39
C GLY A 16 -1.69 2.79 3.96
N TYR A 17 -1.90 3.86 3.22
CA TYR A 17 -1.59 5.20 3.71
C TYR A 17 -2.46 5.60 4.89
N THR A 18 -3.75 5.23 4.90
CA THR A 18 -4.62 5.50 6.04
C THR A 18 -4.11 4.80 7.29
N ALA A 19 -3.74 3.52 7.16
CA ALA A 19 -3.16 2.77 8.28
C ALA A 19 -1.87 3.45 8.77
N ALA A 20 -1.02 3.92 7.86
CA ALA A 20 0.23 4.59 8.22
C ALA A 20 -0.01 5.87 9.01
N VAL A 21 -0.98 6.70 8.58
CA VAL A 21 -1.30 7.95 9.28
C VAL A 21 -1.73 7.65 10.73
N TYR A 22 -2.66 6.74 10.92
CA TYR A 22 -3.17 6.43 12.25
C TYR A 22 -2.12 5.74 13.14
N ALA A 23 -1.36 4.82 12.57
CA ALA A 23 -0.29 4.15 13.33
C ALA A 23 0.80 5.13 13.76
N ALA A 24 1.21 6.03 12.87
CA ALA A 24 2.22 7.03 13.18
C ALA A 24 1.75 7.98 14.27
N ARG A 25 0.49 8.42 14.21
CA ARG A 25 -0.09 9.28 15.25
C ARG A 25 -0.20 8.58 16.59
N ALA A 26 -0.30 7.25 16.59
CA ALA A 26 -0.32 6.45 17.81
C ALA A 26 1.10 6.10 18.31
N ASN A 27 2.13 6.65 17.70
CA ASN A 27 3.54 6.39 18.04
C ASN A 27 3.96 4.94 17.84
N LEU A 28 3.37 4.26 16.88
CA LEU A 28 3.72 2.87 16.57
C LEU A 28 4.90 2.73 15.60
N ASN A 29 5.40 3.85 15.11
CA ASN A 29 6.58 3.90 14.25
C ASN A 29 6.46 2.99 13.02
N PRO A 30 5.44 3.19 12.18
CA PRO A 30 5.21 2.29 11.03
C PRO A 30 6.21 2.49 9.92
N THR A 31 6.46 1.40 9.17
CA THR A 31 7.16 1.42 7.90
C THR A 31 6.24 0.84 6.84
N LEU A 32 6.10 1.53 5.72
CA LEU A 32 5.22 1.11 4.63
C LEU A 32 6.07 0.62 3.46
N ILE A 33 5.75 -0.58 2.96
CA ILE A 33 6.37 -1.15 1.76
C ILE A 33 5.38 -0.97 0.62
N THR A 34 5.83 -0.29 -0.45
CA THR A 34 4.94 0.22 -1.50
C THR A 34 4.35 -0.86 -2.41
N GLY A 35 5.09 -1.94 -2.69
CA GLY A 35 4.73 -2.86 -3.74
C GLY A 35 5.12 -2.34 -5.12
N LEU A 36 4.63 -3.02 -6.17
CA LEU A 36 4.93 -2.65 -7.56
C LEU A 36 4.18 -1.42 -8.01
N GLU A 37 2.95 -1.24 -7.55
CA GLU A 37 2.09 -0.14 -7.96
C GLU A 37 1.92 0.85 -6.81
N GLN A 38 2.90 1.75 -6.68
CA GLN A 38 2.81 2.81 -5.67
C GLN A 38 1.57 3.66 -5.94
N GLY A 39 0.75 3.86 -4.91
CA GLY A 39 -0.51 4.57 -5.02
C GLY A 39 -1.69 3.70 -5.42
N GLY A 40 -1.45 2.44 -5.77
CA GLY A 40 -2.49 1.47 -6.09
C GLY A 40 -3.25 1.80 -7.37
N GLN A 41 -4.47 1.31 -7.47
CA GLN A 41 -5.29 1.49 -8.67
C GLN A 41 -5.68 2.94 -8.95
N LEU A 42 -5.69 3.80 -7.94
CA LEU A 42 -6.03 5.21 -8.13
C LEU A 42 -5.01 5.94 -8.99
N MET A 43 -3.80 5.41 -9.14
CA MET A 43 -2.78 6.00 -10.02
C MET A 43 -3.18 5.90 -11.49
N THR A 44 -4.04 4.95 -11.86
CA THR A 44 -4.55 4.78 -13.22
C THR A 44 -5.95 5.35 -13.39
N THR A 45 -6.57 5.85 -12.31
CA THR A 45 -7.90 6.44 -12.32
C THR A 45 -7.78 7.93 -12.52
N THR A 46 -8.60 8.50 -13.43
CA THR A 46 -8.60 9.96 -13.64
C THR A 46 -9.47 10.66 -12.62
N ASP A 47 -10.78 10.47 -12.69
CA ASP A 47 -11.71 11.18 -11.81
C ASP A 47 -12.15 10.31 -10.64
N VAL A 48 -11.92 10.80 -9.43
CA VAL A 48 -12.40 10.17 -8.19
C VAL A 48 -13.47 11.09 -7.61
N GLU A 49 -14.71 10.63 -7.61
CA GLU A 49 -15.86 11.41 -7.17
C GLU A 49 -16.43 10.98 -5.82
N ASN A 50 -15.98 9.85 -5.34
CA ASN A 50 -16.50 9.24 -4.11
C ASN A 50 -15.52 9.28 -2.94
N TRP A 51 -14.48 10.11 -3.03
CA TRP A 51 -13.62 10.32 -1.88
C TRP A 51 -14.21 11.41 -0.99
N PRO A 52 -14.55 11.10 0.26
CA PRO A 52 -15.12 12.10 1.17
C PRO A 52 -14.19 13.30 1.35
N ALA A 53 -14.76 14.46 1.46
CA ALA A 53 -14.12 15.76 1.59
C ALA A 53 -13.65 16.40 0.27
N ASP A 54 -13.58 15.65 -0.82
CA ASP A 54 -13.34 16.21 -2.15
C ASP A 54 -14.66 16.30 -2.89
N ALA A 55 -15.47 17.29 -2.53
CA ALA A 55 -16.85 17.42 -2.98
C ALA A 55 -16.97 17.62 -4.48
N ASP A 56 -15.99 18.25 -5.12
CA ASP A 56 -15.96 18.52 -6.56
C ASP A 56 -15.17 17.47 -7.34
N GLY A 57 -14.79 16.37 -6.67
CA GLY A 57 -13.95 15.35 -7.27
C GLY A 57 -12.46 15.67 -7.19
N VAL A 58 -11.63 14.69 -7.47
CA VAL A 58 -10.17 14.83 -7.47
C VAL A 58 -9.58 13.82 -8.45
N GLN A 59 -8.45 14.15 -9.05
CA GLN A 59 -7.73 13.21 -9.90
C GLN A 59 -7.05 12.15 -9.04
N GLY A 60 -7.10 10.90 -9.49
CA GLY A 60 -6.53 9.77 -8.74
C GLY A 60 -5.08 9.98 -8.32
N PRO A 61 -4.16 10.29 -9.25
CA PRO A 61 -2.76 10.54 -8.90
C PRO A 61 -2.57 11.70 -7.92
N ASP A 62 -3.34 12.76 -8.05
CA ASP A 62 -3.27 13.90 -7.14
C ASP A 62 -3.71 13.50 -5.73
N LEU A 63 -4.78 12.72 -5.63
CA LEU A 63 -5.25 12.20 -4.36
C LEU A 63 -4.19 11.34 -3.69
N MET A 64 -3.55 10.45 -4.46
CA MET A 64 -2.52 9.57 -3.91
C MET A 64 -1.27 10.33 -3.48
N ALA A 65 -0.91 11.40 -4.19
CA ALA A 65 0.18 12.27 -3.75
C ALA A 65 -0.13 12.92 -2.42
N ARG A 66 -1.37 13.33 -2.20
CA ARG A 66 -1.82 13.90 -0.91
C ARG A 66 -1.76 12.86 0.21
N PHE A 67 -2.16 11.61 -0.06
CA PHE A 67 -2.05 10.51 0.90
C PHE A 67 -0.60 10.27 1.31
N GLN A 68 0.29 10.19 0.33
CA GLN A 68 1.71 9.97 0.61
C GLN A 68 2.29 11.08 1.46
N LYS A 69 2.02 12.33 1.10
CA LYS A 69 2.49 13.48 1.85
C LYS A 69 1.96 13.48 3.27
N HIS A 70 0.70 13.07 3.45
CA HIS A 70 0.09 13.00 4.77
C HIS A 70 0.77 11.95 5.65
N ALA A 71 1.05 10.78 5.10
CA ALA A 71 1.76 9.73 5.83
C ALA A 71 3.19 10.17 6.19
N GLU A 72 3.88 10.82 5.28
CA GLU A 72 5.24 11.30 5.51
C GLU A 72 5.30 12.41 6.55
N ARG A 73 4.23 13.21 6.68
CA ARG A 73 4.16 14.25 7.70
C ARG A 73 4.37 13.70 9.11
N PHE A 74 3.93 12.48 9.36
CA PHE A 74 4.04 11.84 10.66
C PHE A 74 5.23 10.87 10.73
N ASN A 75 6.21 11.05 9.84
CA ASN A 75 7.47 10.31 9.82
C ASN A 75 7.31 8.82 9.50
N THR A 76 6.31 8.45 8.71
CA THR A 76 6.21 7.09 8.19
C THR A 76 7.39 6.83 7.26
N GLN A 77 8.14 5.75 7.53
CA GLN A 77 9.20 5.33 6.64
C GLN A 77 8.62 4.63 5.42
N MET A 78 9.19 4.90 4.25
CA MET A 78 8.75 4.31 3.00
C MET A 78 9.85 3.41 2.45
N ILE A 79 9.49 2.19 2.09
CA ILE A 79 10.40 1.25 1.42
C ILE A 79 9.79 0.92 0.06
N PHE A 80 10.56 1.15 -1.00
CA PHE A 80 10.16 0.89 -2.38
C PHE A 80 10.61 -0.51 -2.76
N ASP A 81 9.76 -1.49 -2.50
CA ASP A 81 10.05 -2.90 -2.76
C ASP A 81 8.75 -3.65 -3.03
N HIS A 82 8.89 -4.81 -3.66
CA HIS A 82 7.80 -5.74 -3.92
C HIS A 82 8.02 -7.00 -3.10
N ILE A 83 7.10 -7.30 -2.18
CA ILE A 83 7.17 -8.52 -1.38
C ILE A 83 6.54 -9.66 -2.19
N HIS A 84 7.32 -10.72 -2.42
CA HIS A 84 6.85 -11.87 -3.18
C HIS A 84 6.66 -13.12 -2.31
N THR A 85 7.21 -13.14 -1.09
CA THR A 85 7.11 -14.30 -0.21
C THR A 85 6.89 -13.84 1.22
N THR A 86 5.95 -14.49 1.91
CA THR A 86 5.66 -14.18 3.31
C THR A 86 5.80 -15.43 4.16
N HIS A 87 6.31 -15.26 5.38
CA HIS A 87 6.43 -16.31 6.38
C HIS A 87 5.69 -15.85 7.64
N LEU A 88 4.36 -15.96 7.59
CA LEU A 88 3.49 -15.40 8.64
C LEU A 88 3.49 -16.22 9.92
N ASN A 89 3.93 -17.46 9.85
CA ASN A 89 4.02 -18.35 11.04
C ASN A 89 5.33 -18.21 11.80
N GLU A 90 6.28 -17.46 11.26
CA GLU A 90 7.55 -17.22 11.96
C GLU A 90 7.39 -16.08 12.96
N LYS A 91 8.22 -16.09 13.99
CA LYS A 91 8.28 -15.01 14.98
C LYS A 91 9.72 -14.58 15.15
N PRO A 92 10.08 -13.35 14.72
CA PRO A 92 9.18 -12.36 14.11
C PRO A 92 8.69 -12.79 12.74
N ILE A 93 7.59 -12.16 12.28
CA ILE A 93 7.06 -12.37 10.94
C ILE A 93 8.12 -11.96 9.92
N ARG A 94 8.36 -12.79 8.91
CA ARG A 94 9.38 -12.53 7.90
C ARG A 94 8.78 -12.36 6.52
N LEU A 95 9.26 -11.33 5.82
CA LEU A 95 8.84 -10.99 4.46
C LEU A 95 10.08 -10.96 3.56
N VAL A 96 9.96 -11.50 2.36
CA VAL A 96 11.04 -11.49 1.37
C VAL A 96 10.60 -10.66 0.16
N GLY A 97 11.36 -9.64 -0.13
CA GLY A 97 11.15 -8.77 -1.28
C GLY A 97 12.23 -8.92 -2.33
N ASP A 98 12.03 -8.22 -3.45
CA ASP A 98 13.01 -8.23 -4.53
C ASP A 98 14.33 -7.58 -4.12
N ALA A 99 14.27 -6.57 -3.24
CA ALA A 99 15.42 -5.82 -2.80
C ALA A 99 15.99 -6.25 -1.45
N GLY A 100 15.23 -7.01 -0.65
CA GLY A 100 15.72 -7.42 0.67
C GLY A 100 14.73 -8.24 1.46
N GLU A 101 15.12 -8.56 2.69
CA GLU A 101 14.29 -9.27 3.65
C GLU A 101 13.94 -8.34 4.81
N TYR A 102 12.73 -8.54 5.34
CA TYR A 102 12.19 -7.72 6.42
C TYR A 102 11.55 -8.61 7.47
N THR A 103 11.68 -8.22 8.73
CA THR A 103 10.95 -8.85 9.83
C THR A 103 10.13 -7.81 10.56
N CYS A 104 9.05 -8.24 11.19
CA CYS A 104 8.23 -7.33 11.98
C CYS A 104 7.53 -8.05 13.13
N ASP A 105 7.17 -7.26 14.14
CA ASP A 105 6.38 -7.75 15.26
C ASP A 105 4.89 -7.80 14.90
N ALA A 106 4.43 -6.83 14.09
CA ALA A 106 3.05 -6.75 13.63
C ALA A 106 3.02 -6.37 12.14
N LEU A 107 2.03 -6.86 11.42
CA LEU A 107 1.88 -6.67 9.99
C LEU A 107 0.45 -6.26 9.65
N ILE A 108 0.33 -5.21 8.84
CA ILE A 108 -0.95 -4.82 8.23
C ILE A 108 -0.85 -5.10 6.73
N ILE A 109 -1.77 -5.90 6.22
CA ILE A 109 -1.83 -6.23 4.79
C ILE A 109 -2.89 -5.36 4.13
N ALA A 110 -2.45 -4.47 3.25
CA ALA A 110 -3.31 -3.51 2.55
C ALA A 110 -2.91 -3.45 1.08
N THR A 111 -2.71 -4.62 0.48
CA THR A 111 -2.12 -4.75 -0.86
C THR A 111 -3.08 -4.39 -1.99
N GLY A 112 -4.37 -4.22 -1.69
CA GLY A 112 -5.35 -3.87 -2.70
C GLY A 112 -5.64 -5.02 -3.66
N ALA A 113 -6.10 -4.65 -4.85
CA ALA A 113 -6.48 -5.60 -5.87
C ALA A 113 -5.97 -5.13 -7.23
N SER A 114 -5.70 -6.09 -8.11
CA SER A 114 -5.44 -5.85 -9.52
C SER A 114 -6.48 -6.59 -10.33
N ALA A 115 -6.85 -6.06 -11.49
CA ALA A 115 -7.76 -6.75 -12.38
C ALA A 115 -7.11 -8.05 -12.85
N GLN A 116 -7.82 -9.17 -12.66
CA GLN A 116 -7.37 -10.48 -13.15
C GLN A 116 -8.37 -10.98 -14.17
N TYR A 117 -7.85 -11.39 -15.30
CA TYR A 117 -8.67 -11.89 -16.41
C TYR A 117 -8.48 -13.39 -16.55
N LEU A 118 -9.56 -14.10 -16.88
CA LEU A 118 -9.51 -15.55 -17.10
C LEU A 118 -8.95 -15.92 -18.48
N GLY A 119 -8.71 -14.92 -19.31
CA GLY A 119 -8.20 -15.14 -20.67
C GLY A 119 -9.28 -15.44 -21.69
N LEU A 120 -10.55 -15.22 -21.36
CA LEU A 120 -11.67 -15.44 -22.27
C LEU A 120 -11.91 -14.19 -23.12
N PRO A 121 -12.19 -14.35 -24.42
CA PRO A 121 -12.48 -13.19 -25.27
C PRO A 121 -13.66 -12.32 -24.79
N SER A 122 -14.64 -12.95 -24.14
CA SER A 122 -15.79 -12.23 -23.57
C SER A 122 -15.40 -11.27 -22.45
N GLU A 123 -14.32 -11.55 -21.74
CA GLU A 123 -13.86 -10.66 -20.65
C GLU A 123 -13.38 -9.33 -21.20
N GLU A 124 -12.65 -9.34 -22.31
CA GLU A 124 -12.16 -8.10 -22.93
C GLU A 124 -13.30 -7.21 -23.38
N ALA A 125 -14.38 -7.82 -23.87
CA ALA A 125 -15.56 -7.07 -24.34
C ALA A 125 -16.31 -6.37 -23.20
N PHE A 126 -16.20 -6.86 -21.96
CA PHE A 126 -16.93 -6.35 -20.81
C PHE A 126 -16.03 -5.76 -19.72
N SER A 127 -14.72 -5.76 -19.91
CA SER A 127 -13.81 -5.10 -18.98
C SER A 127 -13.94 -3.59 -19.18
N GLY A 128 -14.45 -2.93 -18.20
CA GLY A 128 -14.72 -1.50 -18.26
C GLY A 128 -13.62 -0.62 -17.73
#